data_3f3d0e213b57ae65bbf291192f68fe46
#
_entry.id   3f3d0e213b57ae65bbf291192f68fe46
#
_cell.length_a   1.000
_cell.length_b   1.000
_cell.length_c   1.000
_cell.angle_alpha   90.00
_cell.angle_beta   90.00
_cell.angle_gamma   90.00
#
_symmetry.space_group_name_H-M   'P 1'
#
loop_
_entity.id
_entity.type
_entity.pdbx_description
1 polymer ?
#
loop_
_entity_poly.entity_id
_entity_poly.type
_entity_poly.pdbx_seq_one_letter_code
_entity_poly.pdbx_strand_id
1 'polypeptide(L)'
;MSKFNKPQYHQHFISLKSCPLSANGSGKLEKDYFYWEFDVKPSDFSRIYKVLFIWDFNKIAPRVYILNSEVQKVAKERNIPHLYSQEEVQLCLYYPSYNEFSRSMSLCETFIPWTYWWIAYYEEWLFSGEWKGGGIHPEIEKKDKRVSPLKKIKVSKKILKKKKSKKSLVDKVYERRKKNYIKSQLRTTKTIE
;
A
#
# COMPACT_ATOMS: atom_id res chain seq x y z
N MET A 1 -4.75 16.53 -22.70
CA MET A 1 -5.00 16.10 -21.31
C MET A 1 -6.47 15.66 -21.20
N SER A 2 -6.72 14.37 -21.12
CA SER A 2 -8.08 13.81 -20.99
C SER A 2 -8.70 14.29 -19.67
N LYS A 3 -9.83 15.01 -19.75
CA LYS A 3 -10.63 15.39 -18.57
C LYS A 3 -11.09 14.10 -17.89
N PHE A 4 -10.59 13.82 -16.70
CA PHE A 4 -10.94 12.64 -15.93
C PHE A 4 -12.44 12.57 -15.68
N ASN A 5 -13.04 11.45 -16.05
CA ASN A 5 -14.48 11.25 -15.95
C ASN A 5 -14.83 10.94 -14.47
N LYS A 6 -15.25 11.97 -13.71
CA LYS A 6 -15.66 11.84 -12.31
C LYS A 6 -16.68 10.71 -12.02
N PRO A 7 -17.63 10.38 -12.93
CA PRO A 7 -18.55 9.27 -12.72
C PRO A 7 -17.86 7.93 -12.45
N GLN A 8 -16.72 7.67 -13.08
CA GLN A 8 -16.01 6.39 -12.97
C GLN A 8 -15.49 6.11 -11.53
N TYR A 9 -14.95 7.12 -10.84
CA TYR A 9 -14.47 6.95 -9.46
C TYR A 9 -15.62 6.76 -8.45
N HIS A 10 -16.78 7.37 -8.70
CA HIS A 10 -17.99 7.10 -7.93
C HIS A 10 -18.44 5.64 -8.08
N GLN A 11 -18.42 5.11 -9.31
CA GLN A 11 -18.75 3.72 -9.56
C GLN A 11 -17.79 2.77 -8.83
N HIS A 12 -16.48 3.03 -8.88
CA HIS A 12 -15.50 2.26 -8.14
C HIS A 12 -15.74 2.31 -6.63
N PHE A 13 -16.01 3.50 -6.08
CA PHE A 13 -16.30 3.65 -4.66
C PHE A 13 -17.57 2.90 -4.24
N ILE A 14 -18.63 2.95 -5.07
CA ILE A 14 -19.87 2.22 -4.82
C ILE A 14 -19.64 0.72 -4.93
N SER A 15 -18.87 0.26 -5.93
CA SER A 15 -18.59 -1.16 -6.12
C SER A 15 -17.86 -1.79 -4.93
N LEU A 16 -17.00 -1.05 -4.22
CA LEU A 16 -16.35 -1.54 -2.99
C LEU A 16 -17.35 -1.83 -1.87
N LYS A 17 -18.46 -1.11 -1.80
CA LYS A 17 -19.53 -1.37 -0.81
C LYS A 17 -20.32 -2.64 -1.09
N SER A 18 -20.45 -3.00 -2.35
CA SER A 18 -21.19 -4.20 -2.80
C SER A 18 -20.29 -5.40 -3.09
N CYS A 19 -18.99 -5.22 -3.14
CA CYS A 19 -18.02 -6.29 -3.34
C CYS A 19 -17.96 -7.20 -2.10
N PRO A 20 -18.29 -8.52 -2.21
CA PRO A 20 -18.34 -9.41 -1.05
C PRO A 20 -17.05 -9.43 -0.22
N LEU A 21 -15.89 -9.27 -0.88
CA LEU A 21 -14.57 -9.30 -0.25
C LEU A 21 -14.20 -7.97 0.44
N SER A 22 -14.93 -6.88 0.23
CA SER A 22 -14.63 -5.56 0.83
C SER A 22 -15.85 -4.87 1.43
N ALA A 23 -17.05 -5.45 1.35
CA ALA A 23 -18.30 -4.87 1.85
C ALA A 23 -18.31 -4.66 3.37
N ASN A 24 -17.47 -5.39 4.12
CA ASN A 24 -17.25 -5.20 5.56
C ASN A 24 -16.53 -3.88 5.91
N GLY A 25 -16.16 -3.11 4.89
CA GLY A 25 -15.36 -1.92 5.04
C GLY A 25 -16.18 -0.62 5.14
N SER A 26 -15.45 0.46 5.31
CA SER A 26 -15.97 1.82 5.31
C SER A 26 -14.96 2.79 4.70
N GLY A 27 -15.45 3.89 4.17
CA GLY A 27 -14.57 4.86 3.53
C GLY A 27 -15.27 6.17 3.24
N LYS A 28 -14.56 7.05 2.57
CA LYS A 28 -15.06 8.36 2.17
C LYS A 28 -14.62 8.69 0.76
N LEU A 29 -15.55 9.18 -0.03
CA LEU A 29 -15.34 9.76 -1.33
C LEU A 29 -15.19 11.28 -1.18
N GLU A 30 -14.09 11.82 -1.64
CA GLU A 30 -13.76 13.23 -1.64
C GLU A 30 -13.67 13.77 -3.07
N LYS A 31 -13.41 15.07 -3.23
CA LYS A 31 -13.33 15.73 -4.53
C LYS A 31 -12.27 15.14 -5.48
N ASP A 32 -11.09 14.84 -4.93
CA ASP A 32 -9.88 14.50 -5.70
C ASP A 32 -9.32 13.11 -5.36
N TYR A 33 -9.96 12.39 -4.45
CA TYR A 33 -9.59 11.04 -4.03
C TYR A 33 -10.73 10.34 -3.32
N PHE A 34 -10.59 9.02 -3.14
CA PHE A 34 -11.34 8.30 -2.11
C PHE A 34 -10.40 7.40 -1.32
N TYR A 35 -10.85 6.98 -0.15
CA TYR A 35 -10.25 5.90 0.61
C TYR A 35 -11.32 4.90 1.05
N TRP A 36 -10.89 3.64 1.24
CA TRP A 36 -11.70 2.54 1.74
C TRP A 36 -10.88 1.72 2.72
N GLU A 37 -11.41 1.46 3.90
CA GLU A 37 -10.79 0.56 4.89
C GLU A 37 -11.66 -0.66 5.06
N PHE A 38 -11.07 -1.84 4.99
CA PHE A 38 -11.78 -3.09 5.14
C PHE A 38 -10.89 -4.13 5.80
N ASP A 39 -11.53 -5.19 6.31
CA ASP A 39 -10.85 -6.31 6.91
C ASP A 39 -10.66 -7.42 5.89
N VAL A 40 -9.44 -7.96 5.85
CA VAL A 40 -9.08 -9.09 4.99
C VAL A 40 -8.69 -10.27 5.86
N LYS A 41 -9.31 -11.40 5.60
CA LYS A 41 -9.00 -12.69 6.20
C LYS A 41 -8.93 -13.74 5.08
N PRO A 42 -7.74 -14.08 4.55
CA PRO A 42 -7.61 -14.95 3.38
C PRO A 42 -8.14 -16.36 3.59
N SER A 43 -8.06 -16.90 4.80
CA SER A 43 -8.57 -18.23 5.16
C SER A 43 -9.15 -18.23 6.58
N ASP A 44 -9.83 -19.31 6.98
CA ASP A 44 -10.37 -19.44 8.34
C ASP A 44 -9.27 -19.46 9.41
N PHE A 45 -8.06 -19.85 9.06
CA PHE A 45 -6.90 -19.89 9.94
C PHE A 45 -6.10 -18.60 9.93
N SER A 46 -6.36 -17.70 8.99
CA SER A 46 -5.68 -16.41 8.86
C SER A 46 -6.07 -15.44 9.95
N ARG A 47 -5.17 -14.51 10.26
CA ARG A 47 -5.48 -13.33 11.06
C ARG A 47 -6.33 -12.33 10.26
N ILE A 48 -6.91 -11.38 10.96
CA ILE A 48 -7.59 -10.25 10.32
C ILE A 48 -6.57 -9.15 10.05
N TYR A 49 -6.49 -8.72 8.80
CA TYR A 49 -5.64 -7.64 8.35
C TYR A 49 -6.48 -6.41 8.03
N LYS A 50 -6.17 -5.29 8.66
CA LYS A 50 -6.79 -4.00 8.34
C LYS A 50 -6.09 -3.41 7.12
N VAL A 51 -6.81 -3.36 6.02
CA VAL A 51 -6.33 -2.84 4.74
C VAL A 51 -6.87 -1.43 4.52
N LEU A 52 -6.01 -0.54 4.07
CA LEU A 52 -6.35 0.82 3.64
C LEU A 52 -6.06 0.96 2.16
N PHE A 53 -7.10 1.23 1.40
CA PHE A 53 -7.08 1.52 -0.02
C PHE A 53 -7.23 3.03 -0.24
N ILE A 54 -6.36 3.65 -1.01
CA ILE A 54 -6.44 5.08 -1.33
C ILE A 54 -6.26 5.27 -2.83
N TRP A 55 -7.20 5.96 -3.48
CA TRP A 55 -7.06 6.34 -4.87
C TRP A 55 -7.11 7.85 -5.06
N ASP A 56 -5.98 8.44 -5.37
CA ASP A 56 -5.82 9.81 -5.87
C ASP A 56 -6.20 9.83 -7.36
N PHE A 57 -7.19 10.62 -7.73
CA PHE A 57 -7.74 10.67 -9.10
C PHE A 57 -6.74 11.18 -10.14
N ASN A 58 -5.63 11.78 -9.72
CA ASN A 58 -4.52 12.12 -10.60
C ASN A 58 -3.58 10.95 -10.88
N LYS A 59 -3.78 9.78 -10.24
CA LYS A 59 -2.95 8.59 -10.40
C LYS A 59 -3.68 7.52 -11.22
N ILE A 60 -2.92 6.71 -11.96
CA ILE A 60 -3.47 5.63 -12.79
C ILE A 60 -4.10 4.55 -11.91
N ALA A 61 -3.46 4.22 -10.81
CA ALA A 61 -3.86 3.13 -9.94
C ALA A 61 -3.92 3.58 -8.47
N PRO A 62 -4.72 2.89 -7.66
CA PRO A 62 -4.76 3.07 -6.21
C PRO A 62 -3.47 2.60 -5.53
N ARG A 63 -3.29 3.01 -4.29
CA ARG A 63 -2.30 2.46 -3.38
C ARG A 63 -3.00 1.68 -2.28
N VAL A 64 -2.41 0.55 -1.90
CA VAL A 64 -2.95 -0.34 -0.86
C VAL A 64 -1.92 -0.51 0.24
N TYR A 65 -2.37 -0.43 1.48
CA TYR A 65 -1.52 -0.48 2.67
C TYR A 65 -2.09 -1.45 3.70
N ILE A 66 -1.23 -2.07 4.50
CA ILE A 66 -1.63 -2.80 5.70
C ILE A 66 -1.36 -1.93 6.93
N LEU A 67 -2.37 -1.76 7.77
CA LEU A 67 -2.29 -0.89 8.96
C LEU A 67 -1.86 -1.62 10.23
N ASN A 68 -1.91 -2.95 10.26
CA ASN A 68 -1.59 -3.76 11.43
C ASN A 68 -0.17 -3.49 11.93
N SER A 69 -0.04 -3.21 13.22
CA SER A 69 1.24 -2.90 13.88
C SER A 69 2.23 -4.06 13.81
N GLU A 70 1.75 -5.29 13.85
CA GLU A 70 2.55 -6.51 13.76
C GLU A 70 3.23 -6.62 12.39
N VAL A 71 2.49 -6.35 11.31
CA VAL A 71 3.06 -6.37 9.95
C VAL A 71 4.10 -5.26 9.80
N GLN A 72 3.83 -4.09 10.37
CA GLN A 72 4.78 -2.97 10.35
C GLN A 72 6.06 -3.28 11.14
N LYS A 73 5.94 -4.04 12.25
CA LYS A 73 7.10 -4.52 13.01
C LYS A 73 7.92 -5.50 12.16
N VAL A 74 7.28 -6.49 11.55
CA VAL A 74 7.95 -7.45 10.66
C VAL A 74 8.63 -6.74 9.48
N ALA A 75 7.99 -5.74 8.86
CA ALA A 75 8.57 -4.98 7.76
C ALA A 75 9.84 -4.20 8.15
N LYS A 76 9.97 -3.80 9.42
CA LYS A 76 11.18 -3.15 9.95
C LYS A 76 12.30 -4.14 10.26
N GLU A 77 11.96 -5.32 10.71
CA GLU A 77 12.90 -6.36 11.14
C GLU A 77 13.34 -7.26 9.97
N ARG A 78 12.43 -7.53 9.05
CA ARG A 78 12.62 -8.41 7.90
C ARG A 78 12.14 -7.67 6.65
N ASN A 79 12.90 -7.74 5.57
CA ASN A 79 12.50 -7.12 4.31
C ASN A 79 11.37 -7.95 3.66
N ILE A 80 10.11 -7.54 3.85
CA ILE A 80 8.95 -8.24 3.29
C ILE A 80 8.99 -8.11 1.75
N PRO A 81 8.91 -9.22 1.01
CA PRO A 81 8.85 -9.18 -0.45
C PRO A 81 7.62 -8.43 -0.98
N HIS A 82 7.69 -7.96 -2.21
CA HIS A 82 6.58 -7.29 -2.89
C HIS A 82 5.93 -6.14 -2.10
N LEU A 83 6.77 -5.26 -1.54
CA LEU A 83 6.36 -3.96 -1.02
C LEU A 83 7.02 -2.83 -1.81
N TYR A 84 6.25 -1.79 -2.15
CA TYR A 84 6.79 -0.52 -2.64
C TYR A 84 7.43 0.31 -1.51
N SER A 85 6.94 0.16 -0.28
CA SER A 85 7.46 0.82 0.91
C SER A 85 7.39 -0.12 2.11
N GLN A 86 8.54 -0.43 2.70
CA GLN A 86 8.61 -1.20 3.96
C GLN A 86 8.09 -0.36 5.14
N GLU A 87 8.38 0.94 5.16
CA GLU A 87 7.98 1.85 6.23
C GLU A 87 6.47 2.01 6.34
N GLU A 88 5.79 2.10 5.18
CA GLU A 88 4.34 2.29 5.10
C GLU A 88 3.57 0.98 4.93
N VAL A 89 4.27 -0.13 4.68
CA VAL A 89 3.70 -1.43 4.27
C VAL A 89 2.78 -1.24 3.05
N GLN A 90 3.29 -0.52 2.02
CA GLN A 90 2.59 -0.31 0.77
C GLN A 90 2.77 -1.52 -0.14
N LEU A 91 1.67 -2.19 -0.47
CA LEU A 91 1.67 -3.41 -1.28
C LEU A 91 2.05 -3.17 -2.73
N CYS A 92 2.88 -4.06 -3.29
CA CYS A 92 3.15 -4.15 -4.71
C CYS A 92 2.24 -5.25 -5.31
N LEU A 93 1.06 -4.85 -5.80
CA LEU A 93 0.02 -5.78 -6.27
C LEU A 93 0.07 -6.05 -7.77
N TYR A 94 0.73 -5.21 -8.56
CA TYR A 94 0.83 -5.32 -10.01
C TYR A 94 2.09 -4.65 -10.51
N TYR A 95 2.50 -4.99 -11.74
CA TYR A 95 3.65 -4.35 -12.38
C TYR A 95 3.18 -3.39 -13.49
N PRO A 96 3.36 -2.06 -13.32
CA PRO A 96 2.81 -1.07 -14.25
C PRO A 96 3.21 -1.26 -15.72
N SER A 97 4.43 -1.76 -15.98
CA SER A 97 4.93 -1.96 -17.33
C SER A 97 4.22 -3.09 -18.10
N TYR A 98 3.47 -3.96 -17.41
CA TYR A 98 2.73 -5.05 -18.05
C TYR A 98 1.28 -4.69 -18.38
N ASN A 99 0.87 -3.44 -18.06
CA ASN A 99 -0.50 -2.97 -18.29
C ASN A 99 -1.58 -3.87 -17.65
N GLU A 100 -1.26 -4.52 -16.52
CA GLU A 100 -2.16 -5.43 -15.82
C GLU A 100 -3.38 -4.73 -15.24
N PHE A 101 -3.34 -3.41 -15.13
CA PHE A 101 -4.43 -2.60 -14.63
C PHE A 101 -4.68 -1.37 -15.49
N SER A 102 -5.96 -1.10 -15.75
CA SER A 102 -6.46 0.16 -16.31
C SER A 102 -7.59 0.70 -15.42
N ARG A 103 -7.85 2.01 -15.52
CA ARG A 103 -8.92 2.67 -14.72
C ARG A 103 -10.32 2.15 -14.99
N SER A 104 -10.55 1.50 -16.13
CA SER A 104 -11.85 0.91 -16.48
C SER A 104 -12.07 -0.47 -15.86
N MET A 105 -11.03 -1.10 -15.31
CA MET A 105 -11.15 -2.42 -14.71
C MET A 105 -11.80 -2.36 -13.34
N SER A 106 -12.60 -3.37 -13.02
CA SER A 106 -13.26 -3.52 -11.73
C SER A 106 -12.23 -3.71 -10.61
N LEU A 107 -12.32 -2.92 -9.54
CA LEU A 107 -11.49 -3.12 -8.35
C LEU A 107 -11.80 -4.44 -7.64
N CYS A 108 -13.05 -4.90 -7.72
CA CYS A 108 -13.49 -6.16 -7.13
C CYS A 108 -12.91 -7.39 -7.84
N GLU A 109 -12.47 -7.23 -9.09
CA GLU A 109 -11.84 -8.29 -9.90
C GLU A 109 -10.32 -8.17 -9.97
N THR A 110 -9.77 -7.06 -9.48
CA THR A 110 -8.33 -6.77 -9.54
C THR A 110 -7.76 -6.53 -8.14
N PHE A 111 -7.67 -5.28 -7.69
CA PHE A 111 -6.97 -4.91 -6.45
C PHE A 111 -7.50 -5.61 -5.20
N ILE A 112 -8.81 -5.88 -5.12
CA ILE A 112 -9.36 -6.56 -3.95
C ILE A 112 -8.88 -8.01 -3.87
N PRO A 113 -9.07 -8.90 -4.86
CA PRO A 113 -8.53 -10.26 -4.82
C PRO A 113 -7.00 -10.29 -4.79
N TRP A 114 -6.29 -9.39 -5.50
CA TRP A 114 -4.83 -9.31 -5.42
C TRP A 114 -4.33 -9.00 -4.01
N THR A 115 -5.08 -8.20 -3.23
CA THR A 115 -4.77 -7.95 -1.82
C THR A 115 -4.91 -9.22 -0.98
N TYR A 116 -5.95 -10.04 -1.20
CA TYR A 116 -6.12 -11.31 -0.53
C TYR A 116 -4.99 -12.28 -0.84
N TRP A 117 -4.59 -12.38 -2.11
CA TRP A 117 -3.47 -13.24 -2.53
C TRP A 117 -2.14 -12.76 -1.95
N TRP A 118 -1.89 -11.45 -1.95
CA TRP A 118 -0.67 -10.91 -1.36
C TRP A 118 -0.58 -11.27 0.12
N ILE A 119 -1.67 -11.14 0.88
CA ILE A 119 -1.70 -11.47 2.30
C ILE A 119 -1.52 -12.96 2.53
N ALA A 120 -2.13 -13.84 1.71
CA ALA A 120 -1.92 -15.27 1.79
C ALA A 120 -0.44 -15.66 1.56
N TYR A 121 0.21 -15.06 0.55
CA TYR A 121 1.64 -15.26 0.32
C TYR A 121 2.52 -14.68 1.44
N TYR A 122 2.10 -13.58 2.04
CA TYR A 122 2.78 -13.02 3.21
C TYR A 122 2.73 -13.97 4.41
N GLU A 123 1.57 -14.59 4.70
CA GLU A 123 1.44 -15.58 5.77
C GLU A 123 2.31 -16.81 5.51
N GLU A 124 2.30 -17.32 4.28
CA GLU A 124 3.16 -18.43 3.88
C GLU A 124 4.65 -18.08 4.02
N TRP A 125 5.03 -16.87 3.59
CA TRP A 125 6.39 -16.37 3.72
C TRP A 125 6.82 -16.20 5.19
N LEU A 126 5.92 -15.79 6.08
CA LEU A 126 6.22 -15.70 7.51
C LEU A 126 6.62 -17.05 8.09
N PHE A 127 5.96 -18.11 7.63
CA PHE A 127 6.17 -19.48 8.10
C PHE A 127 7.38 -20.14 7.41
N SER A 128 7.45 -20.09 6.09
CA SER A 128 8.48 -20.80 5.30
C SER A 128 9.79 -20.02 5.13
N GLY A 129 9.74 -18.70 5.23
CA GLY A 129 10.86 -17.82 4.87
C GLY A 129 10.99 -17.60 3.37
N GLU A 130 10.20 -18.27 2.53
CA GLU A 130 10.25 -18.23 1.08
C GLU A 130 8.97 -17.60 0.51
N TRP A 131 9.12 -16.61 -0.39
CA TRP A 131 7.98 -16.02 -1.08
C TRP A 131 7.57 -16.88 -2.26
N LYS A 132 6.39 -17.49 -2.19
CA LYS A 132 5.86 -18.39 -3.23
C LYS A 132 4.96 -17.68 -4.26
N GLY A 133 4.62 -16.41 -4.03
CA GLY A 133 3.89 -15.61 -5.00
C GLY A 133 4.76 -15.29 -6.21
N GLY A 134 4.18 -15.38 -7.40
CA GLY A 134 4.83 -14.92 -8.63
C GLY A 134 4.99 -13.39 -8.66
N GLY A 135 5.57 -12.90 -9.76
CA GLY A 135 5.71 -11.47 -10.03
C GLY A 135 7.16 -10.97 -9.98
N ILE A 136 7.36 -9.77 -10.49
CA ILE A 136 8.66 -9.10 -10.49
C ILE A 136 8.74 -8.26 -9.22
N HIS A 137 9.83 -8.43 -8.46
CA HIS A 137 10.12 -7.53 -7.35
C HIS A 137 10.45 -6.14 -7.89
N PRO A 138 9.92 -5.07 -7.33
CA PRO A 138 10.48 -3.75 -7.57
C PRO A 138 11.93 -3.81 -7.09
N GLU A 139 12.88 -3.79 -8.01
CA GLU A 139 14.29 -3.76 -7.67
C GLU A 139 14.54 -2.50 -6.86
N ILE A 140 14.98 -2.68 -5.62
CA ILE A 140 15.65 -1.60 -4.91
C ILE A 140 16.91 -1.39 -5.74
N GLU A 141 17.00 -0.27 -6.46
CA GLU A 141 18.23 0.13 -7.15
C GLU A 141 19.38 0.02 -6.15
N LYS A 142 20.06 -1.12 -6.17
CA LYS A 142 21.37 -1.24 -5.56
C LYS A 142 22.22 -0.30 -6.38
N LYS A 143 22.48 0.90 -5.87
CA LYS A 143 23.50 1.79 -6.42
C LYS A 143 24.76 0.97 -6.56
N ASP A 144 24.99 0.50 -7.76
CA ASP A 144 26.15 -0.31 -8.13
C ASP A 144 27.40 0.53 -7.82
N LYS A 145 28.11 0.14 -6.76
CA LYS A 145 29.37 0.76 -6.36
C LYS A 145 30.49 0.27 -7.27
N ARG A 146 30.26 0.27 -8.58
CA ARG A 146 31.32 0.09 -9.59
C ARG A 146 31.54 1.38 -10.35
N VAL A 147 32.03 2.38 -9.64
CA VAL A 147 32.69 3.52 -10.29
C VAL A 147 34.18 3.37 -10.01
N SER A 148 34.93 3.12 -11.08
CA SER A 148 36.37 3.15 -11.15
C SER A 148 36.94 4.48 -10.61
N PRO A 149 38.21 4.50 -10.11
CA PRO A 149 38.78 5.63 -9.40
C PRO A 149 39.23 6.73 -10.36
N LEU A 150 38.39 7.73 -10.60
CA LEU A 150 38.83 8.94 -11.29
C LEU A 150 38.34 10.20 -10.57
N LYS A 151 39.34 10.92 -10.01
CA LYS A 151 39.37 12.33 -9.59
C LYS A 151 38.48 12.78 -8.44
N LYS A 152 39.15 12.95 -7.29
CA LYS A 152 38.69 13.76 -6.15
C LYS A 152 38.36 15.19 -6.59
N ILE A 153 37.07 15.46 -6.84
CA ILE A 153 36.57 16.83 -6.88
C ILE A 153 36.08 17.15 -5.46
N LYS A 154 36.72 18.13 -4.82
CA LYS A 154 36.27 18.69 -3.54
C LYS A 154 34.92 19.35 -3.73
N VAL A 155 33.84 18.62 -3.47
CA VAL A 155 32.50 19.19 -3.39
C VAL A 155 32.30 19.72 -1.97
N SER A 156 32.14 21.03 -1.86
CA SER A 156 31.96 21.72 -0.60
C SER A 156 30.72 21.24 0.14
N LYS A 157 30.84 21.04 1.46
CA LYS A 157 29.80 20.54 2.42
C LYS A 157 28.56 21.43 2.58
N LYS A 158 28.11 22.13 1.56
CA LYS A 158 27.08 23.18 1.72
C LYS A 158 25.71 22.92 1.10
N ILE A 159 25.39 21.72 0.57
CA ILE A 159 24.07 21.44 -0.01
C ILE A 159 23.54 20.08 0.45
N LEU A 160 23.29 19.92 1.73
CA LEU A 160 22.45 18.83 2.27
C LEU A 160 21.44 19.40 3.27
N LYS A 161 20.81 20.52 2.90
CA LYS A 161 19.50 20.83 3.46
C LYS A 161 18.50 19.91 2.74
N LYS A 162 18.16 18.76 3.38
CA LYS A 162 17.02 17.94 3.03
C LYS A 162 15.82 18.87 2.86
N LYS A 163 15.47 19.24 1.61
CA LYS A 163 14.18 19.89 1.33
C LYS A 163 13.14 18.90 1.83
N LYS A 164 12.42 19.24 2.91
CA LYS A 164 11.22 18.50 3.31
C LYS A 164 10.26 18.58 2.12
N SER A 165 10.19 17.51 1.32
CA SER A 165 9.22 17.42 0.24
C SER A 165 7.84 17.57 0.86
N LYS A 166 6.99 18.43 0.28
CA LYS A 166 5.60 18.52 0.74
C LYS A 166 4.97 17.13 0.61
N LYS A 167 4.48 16.58 1.71
CA LYS A 167 3.77 15.29 1.72
C LYS A 167 2.66 15.32 0.68
N SER A 168 2.58 14.25 -0.14
CA SER A 168 1.51 14.10 -1.14
C SER A 168 0.14 14.01 -0.45
N LEU A 169 -0.93 14.14 -1.21
CA LEU A 169 -2.30 13.95 -0.71
C LEU A 169 -2.46 12.56 -0.09
N VAL A 170 -1.98 11.54 -0.78
CA VAL A 170 -2.05 10.13 -0.33
C VAL A 170 -1.31 9.95 0.99
N ASP A 171 -0.08 10.49 1.12
CA ASP A 171 0.70 10.38 2.35
C ASP A 171 -0.03 11.01 3.54
N LYS A 172 -0.68 12.16 3.35
CA LYS A 172 -1.48 12.81 4.40
C LYS A 172 -2.69 11.97 4.82
N VAL A 173 -3.37 11.35 3.86
CA VAL A 173 -4.52 10.48 4.12
C VAL A 173 -4.06 9.24 4.87
N TYR A 174 -3.00 8.58 4.39
CA TYR A 174 -2.39 7.42 5.03
C TYR A 174 -2.03 7.69 6.50
N GLU A 175 -1.27 8.73 6.77
CA GLU A 175 -0.84 9.08 8.12
C GLU A 175 -2.04 9.33 9.06
N ARG A 176 -3.07 10.05 8.59
CA ARG A 176 -4.28 10.28 9.36
C ARG A 176 -5.01 8.98 9.69
N ARG A 177 -5.18 8.09 8.70
CA ARG A 177 -5.90 6.83 8.88
C ARG A 177 -5.12 5.86 9.77
N LYS A 178 -3.82 5.73 9.56
CA LYS A 178 -2.91 4.96 10.42
C LYS A 178 -3.00 5.42 11.89
N LYS A 179 -2.94 6.72 12.14
CA LYS A 179 -3.07 7.28 13.50
C LYS A 179 -4.43 6.93 14.13
N ASN A 180 -5.52 6.99 13.36
CA ASN A 180 -6.85 6.65 13.85
C ASN A 180 -6.95 5.16 14.19
N TYR A 181 -6.40 4.29 13.35
CA TYR A 181 -6.36 2.85 13.59
C TYR A 181 -5.58 2.51 14.87
N ILE A 182 -4.39 3.06 15.05
CA ILE A 182 -3.59 2.86 16.27
C ILE A 182 -4.36 3.30 17.51
N LYS A 183 -5.03 4.46 17.45
CA LYS A 183 -5.86 4.95 18.58
C LYS A 183 -7.04 4.01 18.91
N SER A 184 -7.67 3.41 17.89
CA SER A 184 -8.76 2.45 18.13
C SER A 184 -8.25 1.20 18.83
N GLN A 185 -7.10 0.67 18.41
CA GLN A 185 -6.49 -0.51 19.06
C GLN A 185 -6.16 -0.25 20.55
N LEU A 186 -5.58 0.92 20.86
CA LEU A 186 -5.26 1.30 22.25
C LEU A 186 -6.49 1.49 23.14
N ARG A 187 -7.66 1.78 22.58
CA ARG A 187 -8.91 1.85 23.34
C ARG A 187 -9.46 0.47 23.66
N THR A 188 -9.40 -0.44 22.70
CA THR A 188 -9.89 -1.82 22.85
C THR A 188 -9.11 -2.58 23.93
N THR A 189 -7.79 -2.39 24.03
CA THR A 189 -6.96 -3.03 25.06
C THR A 189 -7.26 -2.52 26.47
N LYS A 190 -7.65 -1.24 26.65
CA LYS A 190 -8.01 -0.66 27.96
C LYS A 190 -9.39 -1.07 28.48
N THR A 191 -10.24 -1.65 27.65
CA THR A 191 -11.59 -2.08 28.05
C THR A 191 -11.63 -3.54 28.52
N ILE A 192 -10.52 -4.27 28.36
CA ILE A 192 -10.39 -5.70 28.70
C ILE A 192 -9.67 -5.89 30.07
N GLU A 193 -9.08 -4.85 30.63
CA GLU A 193 -8.56 -4.78 32.01
C GLU A 193 -9.64 -4.27 32.99
#